data_f3b54cca5d746dd5100cd1c3132b16e1
#
_entry.id   f3b54cca5d746dd5100cd1c3132b16e1
#
_cell.length_a   1.000
_cell.length_b   1.000
_cell.length_c   1.000
_cell.angle_alpha   90.00
_cell.angle_beta   90.00
_cell.angle_gamma   90.00
#
_symmetry.space_group_name_H-M   'P 1'
#
loop_
_entity.id
_entity.type
_entity.pdbx_description
1 polymer ?
#
loop_
_entity_poly.entity_id
_entity_poly.type
_entity_poly.pdbx_seq_one_letter_code
_entity_poly.pdbx_strand_id
1 'polypeptide(L)'
;MKFFVTLLCLILSTVVTGWAQQAPSAKSGDVLAKVGNKEITRDMLDHVISTIPEENRVPFLTPDGKKKILDEVVNFELFSQAAKSDSLDKEPAIKTRLDYEQTQYLAREYFRRVQAKNPPVSEDELKAYYNSHLAEFNPPEELQARHILVKTEAQANKIIDQLKSGADFAETAKKNSIDPAASKGGKLELMDGKDWLPRGSFEKSFEHVLFKIPKGQFGGPVKTQFGWHILKVEDKRQPATPAYVQVRGMIKSRIENERNSKLHNQVTDQLKQKIPVVVH
;
A
#
# COMPACT_ATOMS: atom_id res chain seq x y z
N MET A 1 -79.47 -43.59 36.17
CA MET A 1 -78.13 -43.54 36.78
C MET A 1 -77.25 -42.70 35.88
N LYS A 2 -77.02 -41.50 36.32
CA LYS A 2 -76.27 -40.49 35.53
C LYS A 2 -74.93 -40.28 36.27
N PHE A 3 -73.83 -40.55 35.58
CA PHE A 3 -72.51 -40.17 36.05
C PHE A 3 -72.04 -38.89 35.37
N PHE A 4 -71.87 -37.86 36.16
CA PHE A 4 -71.22 -36.62 35.78
C PHE A 4 -69.71 -36.81 35.85
N VAL A 5 -69.00 -36.57 34.77
CA VAL A 5 -67.53 -36.44 34.76
C VAL A 5 -67.22 -35.00 34.54
N THR A 6 -66.71 -34.35 35.57
CA THR A 6 -66.23 -32.99 35.57
C THR A 6 -64.81 -32.97 34.98
N LEU A 7 -64.65 -32.32 33.84
CA LEU A 7 -63.32 -32.11 33.21
C LEU A 7 -62.67 -30.87 33.80
N LEU A 8 -61.59 -31.06 34.54
CA LEU A 8 -60.77 -30.00 35.13
C LEU A 8 -59.72 -29.56 34.11
N CYS A 9 -59.87 -28.37 33.49
CA CYS A 9 -58.86 -27.75 32.63
C CYS A 9 -57.72 -27.17 33.47
N LEU A 10 -56.58 -27.84 33.47
CA LEU A 10 -55.31 -27.30 34.00
C LEU A 10 -54.68 -26.44 32.92
N ILE A 11 -54.69 -25.14 33.11
CA ILE A 11 -53.92 -24.19 32.29
C ILE A 11 -52.47 -24.22 32.81
N LEU A 12 -51.60 -24.90 32.06
CA LEU A 12 -50.15 -24.76 32.24
C LEU A 12 -49.68 -23.44 31.62
N SER A 13 -49.45 -22.43 32.44
CA SER A 13 -48.71 -21.25 32.07
C SER A 13 -47.21 -21.58 32.00
N THR A 14 -46.70 -21.79 30.80
CA THR A 14 -45.30 -21.89 30.54
C THR A 14 -44.67 -20.49 30.65
N VAL A 15 -44.01 -20.23 31.78
CA VAL A 15 -43.13 -19.07 31.93
C VAL A 15 -41.90 -19.31 31.03
N VAL A 16 -41.85 -18.62 29.90
CA VAL A 16 -40.65 -18.54 29.09
C VAL A 16 -39.68 -17.61 29.82
N THR A 17 -38.83 -18.21 30.64
CA THR A 17 -37.67 -17.50 31.17
C THR A 17 -36.70 -17.24 30.02
N GLY A 18 -36.72 -15.99 29.53
CA GLY A 18 -35.72 -15.49 28.57
C GLY A 18 -34.32 -15.65 29.19
N TRP A 19 -33.56 -16.53 28.60
CA TRP A 19 -32.13 -16.61 28.87
C TRP A 19 -31.48 -15.39 28.19
N ALA A 20 -31.37 -14.31 28.96
CA ALA A 20 -30.41 -13.28 28.65
C ALA A 20 -29.03 -13.94 28.73
N GLN A 21 -28.43 -14.21 27.59
CA GLN A 21 -27.07 -14.72 27.49
C GLN A 21 -26.15 -13.63 28.01
N GLN A 22 -25.87 -13.66 29.32
CA GLN A 22 -24.85 -12.83 29.93
C GLN A 22 -23.53 -13.14 29.21
N ALA A 23 -22.93 -12.11 28.59
CA ALA A 23 -21.54 -12.17 28.17
C ALA A 23 -20.68 -12.68 29.33
N PRO A 24 -19.67 -13.54 29.09
CA PRO A 24 -18.86 -14.11 30.16
C PRO A 24 -18.28 -12.98 30.99
N SER A 25 -18.64 -12.91 32.26
CA SER A 25 -18.07 -11.98 33.22
C SER A 25 -16.58 -12.26 33.34
N ALA A 26 -15.72 -11.28 33.11
CA ALA A 26 -14.30 -11.37 33.41
C ALA A 26 -14.10 -11.89 34.81
N LYS A 27 -13.22 -12.87 34.98
CA LYS A 27 -12.87 -13.40 36.31
C LYS A 27 -12.32 -12.25 37.16
N SER A 28 -12.78 -12.11 38.40
CA SER A 28 -12.45 -10.99 39.31
C SER A 28 -10.94 -10.79 39.57
N GLY A 29 -10.08 -11.72 39.15
CA GLY A 29 -8.61 -11.61 39.24
C GLY A 29 -7.93 -10.81 38.14
N ASP A 30 -8.65 -10.44 37.06
CA ASP A 30 -8.09 -9.74 35.93
C ASP A 30 -8.41 -8.24 35.93
N VAL A 31 -9.08 -7.72 36.94
CA VAL A 31 -9.40 -6.28 37.05
C VAL A 31 -8.19 -5.53 37.58
N LEU A 32 -7.70 -4.58 36.78
CA LEU A 32 -6.54 -3.75 37.08
C LEU A 32 -6.90 -2.38 37.65
N ALA A 33 -8.07 -1.85 37.29
CA ALA A 33 -8.60 -0.60 37.79
C ALA A 33 -10.13 -0.58 37.69
N LYS A 34 -10.78 0.34 38.43
CA LYS A 34 -12.20 0.58 38.33
C LYS A 34 -12.47 2.09 38.27
N VAL A 35 -13.24 2.53 37.26
CA VAL A 35 -13.64 3.91 37.04
C VAL A 35 -15.16 3.97 37.07
N GLY A 36 -15.72 4.50 38.15
CA GLY A 36 -17.16 4.38 38.42
C GLY A 36 -17.59 2.93 38.46
N ASN A 37 -18.51 2.54 37.57
CA ASN A 37 -18.98 1.13 37.46
C ASN A 37 -18.22 0.34 36.37
N LYS A 38 -17.30 0.94 35.64
CA LYS A 38 -16.53 0.31 34.57
C LYS A 38 -15.26 -0.31 35.12
N GLU A 39 -15.08 -1.60 34.89
CA GLU A 39 -13.85 -2.32 35.17
C GLU A 39 -12.90 -2.26 33.98
N ILE A 40 -11.62 -1.99 34.25
CA ILE A 40 -10.53 -2.04 33.31
C ILE A 40 -9.76 -3.32 33.59
N THR A 41 -9.83 -4.26 32.64
CA THR A 41 -9.24 -5.59 32.78
C THR A 41 -7.86 -5.67 32.14
N ARG A 42 -7.12 -6.71 32.51
CA ARG A 42 -5.85 -7.05 31.88
C ARG A 42 -5.99 -7.24 30.36
N ASP A 43 -7.04 -7.95 29.93
CA ASP A 43 -7.29 -8.15 28.49
C ASP A 43 -7.48 -6.85 27.74
N MET A 44 -8.16 -5.87 28.36
CA MET A 44 -8.31 -4.54 27.78
C MET A 44 -6.95 -3.82 27.65
N LEU A 45 -6.13 -3.87 28.69
CA LEU A 45 -4.79 -3.29 28.67
C LEU A 45 -3.90 -3.95 27.61
N ASP A 46 -3.88 -5.28 27.55
CA ASP A 46 -3.09 -6.04 26.59
C ASP A 46 -3.58 -5.78 25.16
N HIS A 47 -4.89 -5.60 24.96
CA HIS A 47 -5.45 -5.18 23.67
C HIS A 47 -4.93 -3.79 23.27
N VAL A 48 -4.98 -2.79 24.16
CA VAL A 48 -4.47 -1.45 23.89
C VAL A 48 -2.99 -1.50 23.53
N ILE A 49 -2.17 -2.23 24.30
CA ILE A 49 -0.75 -2.40 23.98
C ILE A 49 -0.56 -3.08 22.63
N SER A 50 -1.40 -4.02 22.25
CA SER A 50 -1.31 -4.72 20.95
C SER A 50 -1.58 -3.81 19.75
N THR A 51 -2.30 -2.69 19.93
CA THR A 51 -2.54 -1.69 18.86
C THR A 51 -1.32 -0.80 18.57
N ILE A 52 -0.34 -0.77 19.49
CA ILE A 52 0.90 -0.02 19.28
C ILE A 52 1.75 -0.75 18.24
N PRO A 53 2.31 -0.07 17.23
CA PRO A 53 3.23 -0.67 16.26
C PRO A 53 4.35 -1.45 16.95
N GLU A 54 4.72 -2.59 16.38
CA GLU A 54 5.65 -3.54 17.02
C GLU A 54 7.00 -2.88 17.36
N GLU A 55 7.51 -2.05 16.47
CA GLU A 55 8.75 -1.29 16.64
C GLU A 55 8.73 -0.33 17.84
N ASN A 56 7.54 0.10 18.28
CA ASN A 56 7.35 1.06 19.38
C ASN A 56 6.80 0.39 20.65
N ARG A 57 6.51 -0.93 20.65
CA ARG A 57 5.79 -1.63 21.71
C ARG A 57 6.66 -2.01 22.91
N VAL A 58 7.95 -2.26 22.67
CA VAL A 58 8.87 -2.79 23.71
C VAL A 58 8.86 -2.00 25.03
N PRO A 59 8.87 -0.66 25.06
CA PRO A 59 8.82 0.11 26.31
C PRO A 59 7.57 -0.16 27.16
N PHE A 60 6.45 -0.50 26.50
CA PHE A 60 5.15 -0.72 27.16
C PHE A 60 4.92 -2.17 27.65
N LEU A 61 5.87 -3.07 27.38
CA LEU A 61 5.84 -4.43 27.91
C LEU A 61 6.41 -4.52 29.34
N THR A 62 7.13 -3.50 29.80
CA THR A 62 7.67 -3.40 31.17
C THR A 62 6.57 -3.07 32.17
N PRO A 63 6.75 -3.37 33.48
CA PRO A 63 5.79 -2.99 34.51
C PRO A 63 5.44 -1.51 34.53
N ASP A 64 6.45 -0.63 34.43
CA ASP A 64 6.26 0.83 34.40
C ASP A 64 5.56 1.29 33.11
N GLY A 65 5.90 0.69 31.97
CA GLY A 65 5.24 0.96 30.71
C GLY A 65 3.77 0.54 30.73
N LYS A 66 3.46 -0.64 31.25
CA LYS A 66 2.07 -1.12 31.45
C LYS A 66 1.29 -0.19 32.36
N LYS A 67 1.93 0.30 33.45
CA LYS A 67 1.31 1.26 34.35
C LYS A 67 0.95 2.57 33.64
N LYS A 68 1.84 3.12 32.81
CA LYS A 68 1.58 4.34 32.02
C LYS A 68 0.37 4.16 31.10
N ILE A 69 0.28 3.03 30.37
CA ILE A 69 -0.87 2.76 29.51
C ILE A 69 -2.15 2.58 30.34
N LEU A 70 -2.06 1.91 31.50
CA LEU A 70 -3.22 1.79 32.40
C LEU A 70 -3.72 3.15 32.87
N ASP A 71 -2.82 4.03 33.28
CA ASP A 71 -3.16 5.40 33.72
C ASP A 71 -3.83 6.19 32.57
N GLU A 72 -3.36 6.01 31.34
CA GLU A 72 -3.96 6.63 30.15
C GLU A 72 -5.37 6.07 29.87
N VAL A 73 -5.55 4.74 29.94
CA VAL A 73 -6.86 4.09 29.77
C VAL A 73 -7.84 4.57 30.85
N VAL A 74 -7.40 4.70 32.09
CA VAL A 74 -8.20 5.28 33.19
C VAL A 74 -8.63 6.70 32.85
N ASN A 75 -7.72 7.54 32.38
CA ASN A 75 -8.03 8.93 32.01
C ASN A 75 -9.05 8.98 30.87
N PHE A 76 -8.88 8.17 29.80
CA PHE A 76 -9.86 8.10 28.72
C PHE A 76 -11.25 7.67 29.22
N GLU A 77 -11.31 6.69 30.13
CA GLU A 77 -12.59 6.26 30.70
C GLU A 77 -13.26 7.36 31.54
N LEU A 78 -12.47 8.12 32.32
CA LEU A 78 -12.99 9.28 33.09
C LEU A 78 -13.60 10.34 32.15
N PHE A 79 -12.88 10.74 31.10
CA PHE A 79 -13.39 11.69 30.13
C PHE A 79 -14.60 11.15 29.36
N SER A 80 -14.61 9.85 29.04
CA SER A 80 -15.74 9.22 28.37
C SER A 80 -17.00 9.23 29.23
N GLN A 81 -16.87 8.96 30.53
CA GLN A 81 -18.01 9.02 31.46
C GLN A 81 -18.52 10.45 31.64
N ALA A 82 -17.63 11.44 31.75
CA ALA A 82 -18.02 12.85 31.80
C ALA A 82 -18.76 13.26 30.51
N ALA A 83 -18.24 12.92 29.34
CA ALA A 83 -18.88 13.19 28.05
C ALA A 83 -20.29 12.58 27.95
N LYS A 84 -20.47 11.35 28.45
CA LYS A 84 -21.81 10.71 28.49
C LYS A 84 -22.74 11.38 29.50
N SER A 85 -22.21 11.82 30.65
CA SER A 85 -22.98 12.59 31.63
C SER A 85 -23.53 13.86 31.03
N ASP A 86 -22.71 14.55 30.21
CA ASP A 86 -23.08 15.77 29.48
C ASP A 86 -23.89 15.50 28.20
N SER A 87 -24.24 14.21 27.94
CA SER A 87 -24.99 13.78 26.75
C SER A 87 -24.28 14.05 25.41
N LEU A 88 -22.97 14.20 25.41
CA LEU A 88 -22.17 14.47 24.21
C LEU A 88 -22.30 13.35 23.17
N ASP A 89 -22.40 12.10 23.64
CA ASP A 89 -22.62 10.92 22.81
C ASP A 89 -23.97 10.89 22.07
N LYS A 90 -24.92 11.75 22.49
CA LYS A 90 -26.24 11.90 21.88
C LYS A 90 -26.31 13.02 20.85
N GLU A 91 -25.30 13.89 20.79
CA GLU A 91 -25.24 14.93 19.77
C GLU A 91 -25.21 14.31 18.37
N PRO A 92 -26.04 14.80 17.41
CA PRO A 92 -26.21 14.16 16.11
C PRO A 92 -24.91 13.93 15.35
N ALA A 93 -24.00 14.90 15.37
CA ALA A 93 -22.70 14.80 14.67
C ALA A 93 -21.80 13.73 15.31
N ILE A 94 -21.74 13.71 16.66
CA ILE A 94 -20.92 12.74 17.41
C ILE A 94 -21.51 11.35 17.28
N LYS A 95 -22.82 11.21 17.43
CA LYS A 95 -23.51 9.92 17.23
C LYS A 95 -23.26 9.35 15.85
N THR A 96 -23.44 10.17 14.79
CA THR A 96 -23.20 9.73 13.40
C THR A 96 -21.75 9.24 13.22
N ARG A 97 -20.79 9.93 13.81
CA ARG A 97 -19.37 9.52 13.75
C ARG A 97 -19.12 8.22 14.50
N LEU A 98 -19.63 8.07 15.71
CA LEU A 98 -19.50 6.82 16.49
C LEU A 98 -20.11 5.63 15.77
N ASP A 99 -21.32 5.77 15.22
CA ASP A 99 -22.01 4.72 14.45
C ASP A 99 -21.18 4.32 13.21
N TYR A 100 -20.58 5.31 12.53
CA TYR A 100 -19.74 5.05 11.36
C TYR A 100 -18.41 4.35 11.73
N GLU A 101 -17.72 4.80 12.78
CA GLU A 101 -16.49 4.18 13.28
C GLU A 101 -16.73 2.72 13.73
N GLN A 102 -17.84 2.48 14.43
CA GLN A 102 -18.25 1.12 14.81
C GLN A 102 -18.52 0.26 13.57
N THR A 103 -19.22 0.80 12.57
CA THR A 103 -19.50 0.08 11.30
C THR A 103 -18.20 -0.28 10.58
N GLN A 104 -17.27 0.66 10.47
CA GLN A 104 -15.97 0.42 9.84
C GLN A 104 -15.17 -0.64 10.61
N TYR A 105 -15.16 -0.57 11.94
CA TYR A 105 -14.44 -1.55 12.78
C TYR A 105 -14.99 -2.95 12.55
N LEU A 106 -16.31 -3.13 12.64
CA LEU A 106 -16.96 -4.43 12.46
C LEU A 106 -16.75 -4.97 11.04
N ALA A 107 -16.80 -4.10 10.01
CA ALA A 107 -16.55 -4.49 8.62
C ALA A 107 -15.13 -5.01 8.43
N ARG A 108 -14.13 -4.30 8.97
CA ARG A 108 -12.72 -4.75 8.91
C ARG A 108 -12.52 -6.08 9.65
N GLU A 109 -13.07 -6.22 10.85
CA GLU A 109 -12.96 -7.45 11.63
C GLU A 109 -13.66 -8.64 10.97
N TYR A 110 -14.83 -8.41 10.37
CA TYR A 110 -15.51 -9.45 9.60
C TYR A 110 -14.64 -9.91 8.43
N PHE A 111 -14.13 -8.97 7.63
CA PHE A 111 -13.29 -9.31 6.49
C PHE A 111 -11.99 -10.01 6.90
N ARG A 112 -11.34 -9.56 7.97
CA ARG A 112 -10.13 -10.18 8.55
C ARG A 112 -10.38 -11.65 8.93
N ARG A 113 -11.53 -11.94 9.54
CA ARG A 113 -11.92 -13.32 9.89
C ARG A 113 -12.19 -14.19 8.67
N VAL A 114 -12.76 -13.61 7.62
CA VAL A 114 -12.95 -14.33 6.35
C VAL A 114 -11.60 -14.60 5.70
N GLN A 115 -10.71 -13.61 5.66
CA GLN A 115 -9.36 -13.71 5.12
C GLN A 115 -8.51 -14.77 5.86
N ALA A 116 -8.60 -14.83 7.18
CA ALA A 116 -7.87 -15.79 8.01
C ALA A 116 -8.21 -17.26 7.72
N LYS A 117 -9.32 -17.54 7.01
CA LYS A 117 -9.67 -18.90 6.56
C LYS A 117 -8.90 -19.34 5.31
N ASN A 118 -8.26 -18.40 4.61
CA ASN A 118 -7.47 -18.72 3.43
C ASN A 118 -6.05 -19.15 3.86
N PRO A 119 -5.48 -20.17 3.19
CA PRO A 119 -4.10 -20.55 3.46
C PRO A 119 -3.14 -19.43 3.06
N PRO A 120 -2.02 -19.25 3.77
CA PRO A 120 -0.98 -18.32 3.37
C PRO A 120 -0.42 -18.69 1.99
N VAL A 121 0.15 -17.71 1.29
CA VAL A 121 0.83 -17.96 0.02
C VAL A 121 2.03 -18.87 0.27
N SER A 122 2.07 -20.01 -0.41
CA SER A 122 3.13 -20.99 -0.26
C SER A 122 4.39 -20.59 -1.03
N GLU A 123 5.54 -21.15 -0.63
CA GLU A 123 6.82 -20.92 -1.32
C GLU A 123 6.80 -21.43 -2.76
N ASP A 124 6.12 -22.55 -3.01
CA ASP A 124 5.99 -23.11 -4.35
C ASP A 124 5.17 -22.21 -5.27
N GLU A 125 4.14 -21.58 -4.74
CA GLU A 125 3.33 -20.61 -5.46
C GLU A 125 4.12 -19.35 -5.81
N LEU A 126 4.95 -18.86 -4.88
CA LEU A 126 5.83 -17.72 -5.13
C LEU A 126 6.84 -18.02 -6.25
N LYS A 127 7.45 -19.21 -6.24
CA LYS A 127 8.38 -19.66 -7.29
C LYS A 127 7.68 -19.87 -8.63
N ALA A 128 6.48 -20.45 -8.62
CA ALA A 128 5.68 -20.64 -9.83
C ALA A 128 5.32 -19.30 -10.46
N TYR A 129 4.92 -18.31 -9.63
CA TYR A 129 4.66 -16.95 -10.10
C TYR A 129 5.90 -16.32 -10.73
N TYR A 130 7.05 -16.37 -10.05
CA TYR A 130 8.31 -15.85 -10.57
C TYR A 130 8.64 -16.45 -11.93
N ASN A 131 8.60 -17.77 -12.05
CA ASN A 131 8.95 -18.47 -13.28
C ASN A 131 8.00 -18.15 -14.46
N SER A 132 6.71 -17.99 -14.18
CA SER A 132 5.71 -17.67 -15.20
C SER A 132 5.70 -16.21 -15.62
N HIS A 133 6.28 -15.30 -14.81
CA HIS A 133 6.28 -13.85 -15.03
C HIS A 133 7.70 -13.27 -15.17
N LEU A 134 8.69 -14.08 -15.53
CA LEU A 134 10.09 -13.63 -15.67
C LEU A 134 10.24 -12.35 -16.49
N ALA A 135 9.47 -12.23 -17.57
CA ALA A 135 9.50 -11.05 -18.44
C ALA A 135 9.11 -9.75 -17.72
N GLU A 136 8.25 -9.82 -16.70
CA GLU A 136 7.82 -8.66 -15.92
C GLU A 136 8.90 -8.17 -14.96
N PHE A 137 9.85 -9.02 -14.60
CA PHE A 137 10.98 -8.69 -13.73
C PHE A 137 12.21 -8.23 -14.50
N ASN A 138 12.21 -8.36 -15.84
CA ASN A 138 13.31 -7.88 -16.64
C ASN A 138 13.40 -6.36 -16.55
N PRO A 139 14.52 -5.81 -16.05
CA PRO A 139 14.70 -4.38 -16.07
C PRO A 139 14.78 -3.89 -17.53
N PRO A 140 14.39 -2.65 -17.79
CA PRO A 140 14.53 -2.07 -19.11
C PRO A 140 16.00 -2.02 -19.54
N GLU A 141 16.24 -2.06 -20.86
CA GLU A 141 17.56 -1.76 -21.44
C GLU A 141 18.04 -0.39 -20.93
N GLU A 142 19.31 -0.30 -20.58
CA GLU A 142 19.95 0.92 -20.13
C GLU A 142 21.09 1.30 -21.07
N LEU A 143 21.36 2.59 -21.17
CA LEU A 143 22.48 3.10 -21.93
C LEU A 143 23.15 4.30 -21.25
N GLN A 144 24.40 4.55 -21.58
CA GLN A 144 25.10 5.79 -21.30
C GLN A 144 25.15 6.62 -22.57
N ALA A 145 24.82 7.91 -22.50
CA ALA A 145 24.71 8.75 -23.67
C ALA A 145 25.22 10.18 -23.43
N ARG A 146 25.52 10.82 -24.55
CA ARG A 146 25.77 12.25 -24.66
C ARG A 146 24.80 12.85 -25.67
N HIS A 147 24.53 14.15 -25.52
CA HIS A 147 23.82 14.89 -26.52
C HIS A 147 24.43 16.28 -26.76
N ILE A 148 24.14 16.83 -27.95
CA ILE A 148 24.40 18.23 -28.31
C ILE A 148 23.05 18.83 -28.71
N LEU A 149 22.64 19.89 -28.02
CA LEU A 149 21.42 20.63 -28.32
C LEU A 149 21.75 21.94 -29.01
N VAL A 150 21.10 22.23 -30.15
CA VAL A 150 21.21 23.47 -30.88
C VAL A 150 19.85 24.00 -31.32
N LYS A 151 19.79 25.29 -31.69
CA LYS A 151 18.51 25.95 -32.01
C LYS A 151 17.95 25.57 -33.37
N THR A 152 18.81 25.29 -34.36
CA THR A 152 18.41 25.08 -35.75
C THR A 152 18.92 23.77 -36.33
N GLU A 153 18.18 23.22 -37.28
CA GLU A 153 18.57 22.01 -38.00
C GLU A 153 19.87 22.21 -38.77
N ALA A 154 20.06 23.39 -39.37
CA ALA A 154 21.29 23.71 -40.11
C ALA A 154 22.54 23.65 -39.20
N GLN A 155 22.42 24.13 -37.94
CA GLN A 155 23.51 24.00 -36.96
C GLN A 155 23.76 22.51 -36.60
N ALA A 156 22.70 21.73 -36.42
CA ALA A 156 22.83 20.31 -36.11
C ALA A 156 23.53 19.56 -37.26
N ASN A 157 23.12 19.79 -38.49
CA ASN A 157 23.75 19.16 -39.66
C ASN A 157 25.24 19.53 -39.82
N LYS A 158 25.61 20.81 -39.61
CA LYS A 158 27.00 21.22 -39.57
C LYS A 158 27.82 20.49 -38.54
N ILE A 159 27.26 20.28 -37.34
CA ILE A 159 27.92 19.53 -36.27
C ILE A 159 28.06 18.06 -36.65
N ILE A 160 27.03 17.46 -37.21
CA ILE A 160 27.07 16.08 -37.72
C ILE A 160 28.21 15.90 -38.72
N ASP A 161 28.40 16.85 -39.64
CA ASP A 161 29.48 16.81 -40.65
C ASP A 161 30.88 16.90 -39.95
N GLN A 162 31.02 17.76 -38.94
CA GLN A 162 32.24 17.82 -38.12
C GLN A 162 32.54 16.49 -37.40
N LEU A 163 31.51 15.88 -36.80
CA LEU A 163 31.66 14.61 -36.11
C LEU A 163 32.01 13.47 -37.09
N LYS A 164 31.41 13.46 -38.29
CA LYS A 164 31.78 12.53 -39.37
C LYS A 164 33.23 12.70 -39.83
N SER A 165 33.76 13.95 -39.77
CA SER A 165 35.13 14.25 -40.09
C SER A 165 36.13 13.97 -38.95
N GLY A 166 35.66 13.33 -37.87
CA GLY A 166 36.51 12.88 -36.75
C GLY A 166 36.62 13.83 -35.57
N ALA A 167 35.79 14.88 -35.51
CA ALA A 167 35.75 15.75 -34.34
C ALA A 167 35.32 14.97 -33.08
N ASP A 168 35.94 15.29 -31.91
CA ASP A 168 35.52 14.71 -30.65
C ASP A 168 34.13 15.20 -30.24
N PHE A 169 33.28 14.29 -29.84
CA PHE A 169 31.90 14.60 -29.50
C PHE A 169 31.78 15.47 -28.23
N ALA A 170 32.57 15.19 -27.20
CA ALA A 170 32.51 15.91 -25.93
C ALA A 170 33.01 17.34 -26.09
N GLU A 171 34.13 17.54 -26.84
CA GLU A 171 34.65 18.88 -27.11
C GLU A 171 33.69 19.65 -28.03
N THR A 172 33.06 18.99 -28.99
CA THR A 172 32.04 19.60 -29.84
C THR A 172 30.81 20.01 -29.05
N ALA A 173 30.39 19.21 -28.09
CA ALA A 173 29.30 19.53 -27.14
C ALA A 173 29.63 20.76 -26.31
N LYS A 174 30.82 20.83 -25.71
CA LYS A 174 31.28 21.99 -24.91
C LYS A 174 31.24 23.29 -25.69
N LYS A 175 31.58 23.24 -26.97
CA LYS A 175 31.67 24.43 -27.85
C LYS A 175 30.35 24.89 -28.43
N ASN A 176 29.43 23.98 -28.70
CA ASN A 176 28.26 24.26 -29.53
C ASN A 176 26.92 24.03 -28.88
N SER A 177 26.88 23.18 -27.84
CA SER A 177 25.61 22.84 -27.19
C SER A 177 25.09 23.98 -26.31
N ILE A 178 23.80 24.25 -26.41
CA ILE A 178 23.08 25.20 -25.55
C ILE A 178 22.50 24.54 -24.28
N ASP A 179 22.68 23.25 -24.16
CA ASP A 179 22.21 22.49 -22.97
C ASP A 179 23.20 22.65 -21.80
N PRO A 180 22.73 22.72 -20.55
CA PRO A 180 23.61 22.77 -19.37
C PRO A 180 24.62 21.61 -19.28
N ALA A 181 24.31 20.44 -19.81
CA ALA A 181 25.21 19.29 -19.89
C ALA A 181 26.43 19.55 -20.81
N ALA A 182 26.45 20.63 -21.59
CA ALA A 182 27.58 21.02 -22.43
C ALA A 182 28.89 21.06 -21.64
N SER A 183 28.90 21.61 -20.40
CA SER A 183 30.07 21.68 -19.52
C SER A 183 30.68 20.31 -19.21
N LYS A 184 29.86 19.26 -19.18
CA LYS A 184 30.23 17.86 -19.00
C LYS A 184 30.42 17.13 -20.35
N GLY A 185 30.61 17.85 -21.44
CA GLY A 185 30.72 17.27 -22.79
C GLY A 185 29.43 16.62 -23.27
N GLY A 186 28.28 17.14 -22.86
CA GLY A 186 26.97 16.67 -23.24
C GLY A 186 26.49 15.38 -22.54
N LYS A 187 27.17 14.94 -21.48
CA LYS A 187 26.81 13.71 -20.75
C LYS A 187 25.42 13.83 -20.16
N LEU A 188 24.57 12.83 -20.45
CA LEU A 188 23.24 12.73 -19.87
C LEU A 188 23.28 12.02 -18.53
N GLU A 189 22.58 12.57 -17.56
CA GLU A 189 22.46 12.02 -16.20
C GLU A 189 21.02 12.14 -15.72
N LEU A 190 20.58 11.19 -14.90
CA LEU A 190 19.31 11.28 -14.19
C LEU A 190 19.38 12.32 -13.07
N MET A 191 18.26 12.71 -12.50
CA MET A 191 18.19 13.69 -11.40
C MET A 191 18.98 13.26 -10.16
N ASP A 192 19.16 11.95 -9.95
CA ASP A 192 19.96 11.37 -8.86
C ASP A 192 21.45 11.23 -9.19
N GLY A 193 21.89 11.76 -10.34
CA GLY A 193 23.28 11.74 -10.80
C GLY A 193 23.73 10.43 -11.46
N LYS A 194 22.85 9.46 -11.63
CA LYS A 194 23.18 8.23 -12.36
C LYS A 194 23.28 8.51 -13.86
N ASP A 195 24.23 7.86 -14.50
CA ASP A 195 24.51 7.98 -15.93
C ASP A 195 24.08 6.75 -16.77
N TRP A 196 23.61 5.70 -16.11
CA TRP A 196 22.88 4.61 -16.76
C TRP A 196 21.42 4.99 -16.86
N LEU A 197 20.97 5.18 -18.09
CA LEU A 197 19.68 5.76 -18.45
C LEU A 197 18.75 4.63 -18.90
N PRO A 198 17.77 4.22 -18.08
CA PRO A 198 16.83 3.18 -18.49
C PRO A 198 15.87 3.69 -19.56
N ARG A 199 15.41 2.77 -20.42
CA ARG A 199 14.33 3.05 -21.36
C ARG A 199 13.10 3.54 -20.60
N GLY A 200 12.46 4.59 -21.05
CA GLY A 200 11.35 5.29 -20.39
C GLY A 200 11.78 6.58 -19.68
N SER A 201 13.08 6.96 -19.73
CA SER A 201 13.60 8.17 -19.08
C SER A 201 13.40 9.46 -19.87
N PHE A 202 13.10 9.37 -21.16
CA PHE A 202 13.05 10.52 -22.05
C PHE A 202 11.74 10.63 -22.84
N GLU A 203 11.54 11.78 -23.46
CA GLU A 203 10.45 11.99 -24.40
C GLU A 203 10.54 10.96 -25.55
N LYS A 204 9.39 10.45 -26.00
CA LYS A 204 9.31 9.29 -26.91
C LYS A 204 10.09 9.44 -28.22
N SER A 205 10.06 10.63 -28.84
CA SER A 205 10.75 10.85 -30.10
C SER A 205 12.28 10.84 -29.94
N PHE A 206 12.77 11.46 -28.89
CA PHE A 206 14.17 11.46 -28.51
C PHE A 206 14.66 10.04 -28.15
N GLU A 207 13.92 9.37 -27.29
CA GLU A 207 14.25 8.02 -26.81
C GLU A 207 14.25 6.98 -27.95
N HIS A 208 13.27 7.06 -28.84
CA HIS A 208 13.17 6.15 -29.98
C HIS A 208 14.42 6.20 -30.88
N VAL A 209 14.98 7.39 -31.11
CA VAL A 209 16.21 7.51 -31.87
C VAL A 209 17.41 7.09 -31.04
N LEU A 210 17.51 7.54 -29.80
CA LEU A 210 18.63 7.26 -28.90
C LEU A 210 18.89 5.75 -28.76
N PHE A 211 17.85 4.97 -28.46
CA PHE A 211 17.99 3.53 -28.28
C PHE A 211 18.25 2.74 -29.57
N LYS A 212 18.05 3.35 -30.75
CA LYS A 212 18.41 2.73 -32.04
C LYS A 212 19.89 2.93 -32.42
N ILE A 213 20.54 3.94 -31.87
CA ILE A 213 21.95 4.21 -32.15
C ILE A 213 22.80 3.06 -31.58
N PRO A 214 23.68 2.41 -32.34
CA PRO A 214 24.59 1.40 -31.83
C PRO A 214 25.58 1.99 -30.81
N LYS A 215 26.10 1.13 -29.90
CA LYS A 215 27.16 1.51 -28.97
C LYS A 215 28.35 2.13 -29.70
N GLY A 216 28.88 3.23 -29.19
CA GLY A 216 30.01 3.97 -29.71
C GLY A 216 29.66 4.91 -30.90
N GLN A 217 28.43 4.85 -31.41
CA GLN A 217 28.01 5.65 -32.55
C GLN A 217 27.18 6.88 -32.14
N PHE A 218 27.03 7.80 -33.06
CA PHE A 218 26.13 8.95 -32.92
C PHE A 218 25.08 8.97 -34.03
N GLY A 219 24.00 9.73 -33.78
CA GLY A 219 22.89 9.88 -34.72
C GLY A 219 22.10 11.16 -34.49
N GLY A 220 21.15 11.39 -35.32
CA GLY A 220 20.32 12.60 -35.36
C GLY A 220 20.38 13.26 -36.75
N PRO A 221 19.90 14.51 -36.89
CA PRO A 221 19.34 15.34 -35.82
C PRO A 221 17.93 14.92 -35.42
N VAL A 222 17.60 15.06 -34.13
CA VAL A 222 16.26 14.79 -33.57
C VAL A 222 15.65 16.10 -33.10
N LYS A 223 14.46 16.42 -33.60
CA LYS A 223 13.72 17.62 -33.18
C LYS A 223 12.90 17.34 -31.92
N THR A 224 13.02 18.23 -30.93
CA THR A 224 12.14 18.29 -29.73
C THR A 224 11.65 19.73 -29.54
N GLN A 225 10.86 19.95 -28.49
CA GLN A 225 10.44 21.30 -28.09
C GLN A 225 11.61 22.22 -27.69
N PHE A 226 12.77 21.66 -27.32
CA PHE A 226 13.95 22.41 -26.90
C PHE A 226 14.87 22.82 -28.08
N GLY A 227 14.75 22.15 -29.20
CA GLY A 227 15.58 22.38 -30.39
C GLY A 227 15.92 21.07 -31.10
N TRP A 228 17.14 21.05 -31.68
CA TRP A 228 17.65 19.93 -32.45
C TRP A 228 18.80 19.24 -31.70
N HIS A 229 18.67 17.93 -31.52
CA HIS A 229 19.62 17.11 -30.77
C HIS A 229 20.44 16.22 -31.67
N ILE A 230 21.74 16.18 -31.41
CA ILE A 230 22.64 15.12 -31.89
C ILE A 230 22.92 14.24 -30.72
N LEU A 231 22.82 12.94 -30.89
CA LEU A 231 22.88 11.94 -29.81
C LEU A 231 24.08 11.01 -30.03
N LYS A 232 24.80 10.64 -28.97
CA LYS A 232 25.84 9.62 -29.01
C LYS A 232 25.59 8.61 -27.91
N VAL A 233 25.65 7.33 -28.24
CA VAL A 233 25.58 6.23 -27.27
C VAL A 233 27.00 5.80 -26.92
N GLU A 234 27.37 5.96 -25.64
CA GLU A 234 28.68 5.56 -25.13
C GLU A 234 28.69 4.06 -24.84
N ASP A 235 27.67 3.57 -24.13
CA ASP A 235 27.52 2.17 -23.76
C ASP A 235 26.04 1.77 -23.71
N LYS A 236 25.79 0.45 -23.79
CA LYS A 236 24.48 -0.17 -23.62
C LYS A 236 24.60 -1.43 -22.78
N ARG A 237 23.60 -1.65 -21.94
CA ARG A 237 23.49 -2.92 -21.19
C ARG A 237 22.04 -3.35 -21.03
N GLN A 238 21.83 -4.64 -20.95
CA GLN A 238 20.61 -5.22 -20.45
C GLN A 238 20.90 -5.68 -19.02
N PRO A 239 20.35 -5.00 -18.00
CA PRO A 239 20.55 -5.43 -16.62
C PRO A 239 20.02 -6.85 -16.44
N ALA A 240 20.65 -7.61 -15.56
CA ALA A 240 20.23 -8.98 -15.29
C ALA A 240 18.86 -9.01 -14.63
N THR A 241 18.05 -10.00 -14.98
CA THR A 241 16.80 -10.29 -14.27
C THR A 241 17.10 -10.53 -12.80
N PRO A 242 16.44 -9.83 -11.87
CA PRO A 242 16.64 -10.03 -10.44
C PRO A 242 16.39 -11.49 -10.05
N ALA A 243 17.27 -12.07 -9.24
CA ALA A 243 17.05 -13.42 -8.73
C ALA A 243 15.77 -13.47 -7.86
N TYR A 244 15.14 -14.65 -7.82
CA TYR A 244 13.91 -14.87 -7.05
C TYR A 244 13.94 -14.28 -5.63
N VAL A 245 15.06 -14.48 -4.91
CA VAL A 245 15.23 -14.01 -3.53
C VAL A 245 15.08 -12.48 -3.39
N GLN A 246 15.47 -11.75 -4.41
CA GLN A 246 15.42 -10.26 -4.42
C GLN A 246 13.98 -9.75 -4.62
N VAL A 247 13.15 -10.48 -5.35
CA VAL A 247 11.77 -10.08 -5.69
C VAL A 247 10.70 -10.85 -4.92
N ARG A 248 11.09 -11.84 -4.10
CA ARG A 248 10.20 -12.72 -3.34
C ARG A 248 9.17 -11.96 -2.51
N GLY A 249 9.62 -10.91 -1.79
CA GLY A 249 8.72 -10.09 -0.97
C GLY A 249 7.67 -9.34 -1.80
N MET A 250 8.09 -8.78 -2.93
CA MET A 250 7.20 -8.10 -3.87
C MET A 250 6.17 -9.07 -4.48
N ILE A 251 6.61 -10.25 -4.88
CA ILE A 251 5.74 -11.30 -5.43
C ILE A 251 4.70 -11.70 -4.38
N LYS A 252 5.12 -11.94 -3.14
CA LYS A 252 4.23 -12.28 -2.04
C LYS A 252 3.14 -11.22 -1.86
N SER A 253 3.53 -9.96 -1.73
CA SER A 253 2.58 -8.84 -1.58
C SER A 253 1.62 -8.75 -2.77
N ARG A 254 2.10 -8.96 -3.99
CA ARG A 254 1.25 -8.93 -5.19
C ARG A 254 0.20 -10.03 -5.18
N ILE A 255 0.58 -11.28 -4.93
CA ILE A 255 -0.35 -12.41 -4.87
C ILE A 255 -1.36 -12.20 -3.73
N GLU A 256 -0.90 -11.77 -2.54
CA GLU A 256 -1.78 -11.50 -1.41
C GLU A 256 -2.79 -10.39 -1.73
N ASN A 257 -2.36 -9.29 -2.37
CA ASN A 257 -3.24 -8.20 -2.78
C ASN A 257 -4.28 -8.65 -3.82
N GLU A 258 -3.88 -9.44 -4.82
CA GLU A 258 -4.79 -10.00 -5.82
C GLU A 258 -5.82 -10.95 -5.20
N ARG A 259 -5.38 -11.83 -4.30
CA ARG A 259 -6.27 -12.73 -3.55
C ARG A 259 -7.26 -11.95 -2.69
N ASN A 260 -6.77 -10.95 -1.96
CA ASN A 260 -7.59 -10.14 -1.09
C ASN A 260 -8.62 -9.34 -1.87
N SER A 261 -8.25 -8.78 -3.02
CA SER A 261 -9.18 -8.07 -3.90
C SER A 261 -10.27 -9.00 -4.44
N LYS A 262 -9.91 -10.19 -4.92
CA LYS A 262 -10.88 -11.19 -5.38
C LYS A 262 -11.81 -11.64 -4.26
N LEU A 263 -11.24 -11.95 -3.08
CA LEU A 263 -12.01 -12.35 -1.92
C LEU A 263 -12.97 -11.26 -1.46
N HIS A 264 -12.52 -10.01 -1.42
CA HIS A 264 -13.35 -8.87 -1.06
C HIS A 264 -14.57 -8.75 -1.99
N ASN A 265 -14.35 -8.84 -3.31
CA ASN A 265 -15.43 -8.77 -4.28
C ASN A 265 -16.41 -9.95 -4.11
N GLN A 266 -15.91 -11.19 -3.98
CA GLN A 266 -16.74 -12.37 -3.76
C GLN A 266 -17.59 -12.26 -2.49
N VAL A 267 -17.00 -11.82 -1.38
CA VAL A 267 -17.72 -11.63 -0.11
C VAL A 267 -18.77 -10.53 -0.25
N THR A 268 -18.41 -9.42 -0.90
CA THR A 268 -19.34 -8.30 -1.14
C THR A 268 -20.56 -8.75 -1.96
N ASP A 269 -20.32 -9.51 -3.03
CA ASP A 269 -21.40 -10.02 -3.88
C ASP A 269 -22.32 -11.00 -3.13
N GLN A 270 -21.72 -11.91 -2.32
CA GLN A 270 -22.49 -12.81 -1.47
C GLN A 270 -23.33 -12.07 -0.40
N LEU A 271 -22.78 -10.99 0.16
CA LEU A 271 -23.53 -10.17 1.13
C LEU A 271 -24.65 -9.40 0.47
N LYS A 272 -24.45 -8.84 -0.72
CA LYS A 272 -25.51 -8.17 -1.50
C LYS A 272 -26.67 -9.07 -1.87
N GLN A 273 -26.42 -10.38 -2.05
CA GLN A 273 -27.49 -11.34 -2.27
C GLN A 273 -28.35 -11.60 -1.01
N LYS A 274 -27.79 -11.39 0.18
CA LYS A 274 -28.45 -11.64 1.47
C LYS A 274 -29.04 -10.38 2.11
N ILE A 275 -28.46 -9.23 1.80
CA ILE A 275 -28.81 -7.96 2.42
C ILE A 275 -29.25 -7.01 1.31
N PRO A 276 -30.53 -6.62 1.27
CA PRO A 276 -31.03 -5.68 0.26
C PRO A 276 -30.25 -4.35 0.28
N VAL A 277 -29.83 -3.89 -0.89
CA VAL A 277 -29.16 -2.58 -1.07
C VAL A 277 -30.00 -1.74 -2.00
N VAL A 278 -30.40 -0.57 -1.53
CA VAL A 278 -31.10 0.45 -2.34
C VAL A 278 -30.23 1.70 -2.35
N VAL A 279 -29.93 2.20 -3.53
CA VAL A 279 -29.20 3.47 -3.75
C VAL A 279 -30.17 4.46 -4.34
N HIS A 280 -30.28 5.65 -3.75
CA HIS A 280 -31.20 6.72 -4.16
C HIS A 280 -30.44 7.83 -4.91
#